data_08b6adc9fdf4d78ebe28262bc5e39878
#
_entry.id   08b6adc9fdf4d78ebe28262bc5e39878
#
_cell.length_a   1.000
_cell.length_b   1.000
_cell.length_c   1.000
_cell.angle_alpha   90.00
_cell.angle_beta   90.00
_cell.angle_gamma   90.00
#
_symmetry.space_group_name_H-M   'P 1'
#
loop_
_entity.id
_entity.type
_entity.pdbx_description
1 polymer ?
#
loop_
_entity_poly.entity_id
_entity_poly.type
_entity_poly.pdbx_seq_one_letter_code
_entity_poly.pdbx_strand_id
1 'polypeptide(L)'
;MAKDIDFSKFRRGSDLLKRGFARMQQGGVIMDVVNPDQAAIAEDSGAVAVMALERVPADIRRDGGVARMSHPDMIQGILDCTSIPVMAKARIGHEGEARILESMGVDMVDESEVLTPADPFFHISKKDYDIPFVCGATELGEAVRRIWEGAAMIRTKGEAGTGNVVAAVTHARLIDQEIKQLQALDDSGIDQTAEIIIDRYRVLANQSKLPGNYQHTPFGAIDTKMHSEVRDILEEVRTMGRLPVVTFSAGGIATPADASQMMRLGMDGIFVGSGIFKSEDPKTMAEAIVLATAHYDAVSYTHLTLPTNREV
;
A
#
# COMPACT_ATOMS: atom_id res chain seq x y z
N MET A 1 -25.21 4.34 27.30
CA MET A 1 -25.63 5.47 26.46
C MET A 1 -25.02 5.26 25.08
N ALA A 2 -25.83 5.08 24.05
CA ALA A 2 -25.34 5.04 22.68
C ALA A 2 -24.69 6.41 22.40
N LYS A 3 -23.41 6.43 21.97
CA LYS A 3 -22.78 7.67 21.51
C LYS A 3 -23.53 8.08 20.24
N ASP A 4 -24.05 9.29 20.22
CA ASP A 4 -24.63 9.86 19.00
C ASP A 4 -23.62 9.77 17.86
N ILE A 5 -24.02 9.12 16.78
CA ILE A 5 -23.20 8.98 15.58
C ILE A 5 -23.21 10.34 14.88
N ASP A 6 -22.04 10.99 14.82
CA ASP A 6 -21.87 12.23 14.07
C ASP A 6 -21.80 11.92 12.55
N PHE A 7 -22.93 11.97 11.89
CA PHE A 7 -23.04 11.72 10.45
C PHE A 7 -22.25 12.72 9.58
N SER A 8 -21.83 13.87 10.13
CA SER A 8 -20.98 14.81 9.37
C SER A 8 -19.61 14.23 9.04
N LYS A 9 -19.13 13.25 9.82
CA LYS A 9 -17.90 12.52 9.58
C LYS A 9 -17.97 11.52 8.42
N PHE A 10 -19.17 11.18 7.95
CA PHE A 10 -19.41 10.26 6.84
C PHE A 10 -19.61 11.00 5.51
N ARG A 11 -19.00 12.17 5.35
CA ARG A 11 -18.98 12.85 4.05
C ARG A 11 -18.09 12.10 3.07
N ARG A 12 -18.50 12.08 1.80
CA ARG A 12 -17.68 11.57 0.70
C ARG A 12 -16.28 12.19 0.77
N GLY A 13 -15.24 11.37 0.59
CA GLY A 13 -13.86 11.82 0.66
C GLY A 13 -13.29 12.07 2.06
N SER A 14 -14.08 11.89 3.14
CA SER A 14 -13.53 12.01 4.49
C SER A 14 -12.53 10.89 4.82
N ASP A 15 -11.53 11.17 5.67
CA ASP A 15 -10.54 10.17 6.09
C ASP A 15 -11.18 8.92 6.67
N LEU A 16 -12.29 9.07 7.40
CA LEU A 16 -13.02 7.93 7.97
C LEU A 16 -13.61 7.03 6.88
N LEU A 17 -14.20 7.60 5.83
CA LEU A 17 -14.74 6.83 4.71
C LEU A 17 -13.63 6.17 3.90
N LYS A 18 -12.53 6.89 3.61
CA LYS A 18 -11.37 6.36 2.89
C LYS A 18 -10.74 5.19 3.63
N ARG A 19 -10.48 5.32 4.94
CA ARG A 19 -9.95 4.23 5.78
C ARG A 19 -10.95 3.07 5.90
N GLY A 20 -12.26 3.36 5.98
CA GLY A 20 -13.32 2.36 6.03
C GLY A 20 -13.37 1.53 4.75
N PHE A 21 -13.28 2.19 3.59
CA PHE A 21 -13.24 1.52 2.29
C PHE A 21 -11.99 0.63 2.15
N ALA A 22 -10.82 1.17 2.49
CA ALA A 22 -9.57 0.40 2.49
C ALA A 22 -9.65 -0.83 3.42
N ARG A 23 -10.29 -0.70 4.58
CA ARG A 23 -10.47 -1.79 5.54
C ARG A 23 -11.37 -2.92 5.02
N MET A 24 -12.26 -2.66 4.07
CA MET A 24 -13.08 -3.72 3.45
C MET A 24 -12.24 -4.75 2.70
N GLN A 25 -10.99 -4.44 2.35
CA GLN A 25 -10.05 -5.34 1.67
C GLN A 25 -9.34 -6.29 2.65
N GLN A 26 -9.49 -6.09 3.97
CA GLN A 26 -8.78 -6.84 5.01
C GLN A 26 -9.05 -8.34 4.92
N GLY A 27 -7.99 -9.14 5.03
CA GLY A 27 -8.03 -10.61 4.95
C GLY A 27 -7.91 -11.14 3.52
N GLY A 28 -7.80 -10.26 2.52
CA GLY A 28 -7.85 -10.64 1.12
C GLY A 28 -6.56 -10.44 0.34
N VAL A 29 -6.66 -10.80 -0.93
CA VAL A 29 -5.60 -10.67 -1.93
C VAL A 29 -5.99 -9.60 -2.94
N ILE A 30 -5.10 -8.64 -3.16
CA ILE A 30 -5.19 -7.67 -4.25
C ILE A 30 -4.25 -8.15 -5.35
N MET A 31 -4.77 -8.34 -6.56
CA MET A 31 -3.98 -8.88 -7.67
C MET A 31 -3.62 -7.81 -8.68
N ASP A 32 -2.31 -7.70 -8.99
CA ASP A 32 -1.81 -6.80 -10.04
C ASP A 32 -2.16 -7.40 -11.41
N VAL A 33 -2.91 -6.70 -12.24
CA VAL A 33 -3.41 -7.16 -13.55
C VAL A 33 -3.04 -6.17 -14.64
N VAL A 34 -2.82 -6.66 -15.87
CA VAL A 34 -2.41 -5.84 -17.02
C VAL A 34 -3.44 -5.84 -18.17
N ASN A 35 -4.53 -6.55 -18.02
CA ASN A 35 -5.61 -6.62 -19.02
C ASN A 35 -6.91 -7.16 -18.39
N PRO A 36 -8.05 -7.05 -19.10
CA PRO A 36 -9.35 -7.58 -18.66
C PRO A 36 -9.37 -9.09 -18.36
N ASP A 37 -8.67 -9.90 -19.15
CA ASP A 37 -8.65 -11.34 -18.94
C ASP A 37 -8.03 -11.72 -17.60
N GLN A 38 -6.93 -11.05 -17.21
CA GLN A 38 -6.31 -11.23 -15.91
C GLN A 38 -7.21 -10.72 -14.77
N ALA A 39 -7.96 -9.65 -14.98
CA ALA A 39 -8.91 -9.13 -13.99
C ALA A 39 -10.05 -10.12 -13.76
N ALA A 40 -10.57 -10.74 -14.81
CA ALA A 40 -11.58 -11.79 -14.71
C ALA A 40 -11.05 -13.03 -13.94
N ILE A 41 -9.82 -13.48 -14.24
CA ILE A 41 -9.18 -14.58 -13.49
C ILE A 41 -9.05 -14.21 -12.01
N ALA A 42 -8.62 -12.97 -11.70
CA ALA A 42 -8.45 -12.51 -10.33
C ALA A 42 -9.78 -12.53 -9.56
N GLU A 43 -10.85 -11.96 -10.14
CA GLU A 43 -12.18 -11.95 -9.55
C GLU A 43 -12.74 -13.37 -9.35
N ASP A 44 -12.68 -14.21 -10.37
CA ASP A 44 -13.12 -15.62 -10.31
C ASP A 44 -12.38 -16.43 -9.24
N SER A 45 -11.11 -16.08 -8.97
CA SER A 45 -10.28 -16.74 -7.96
C SER A 45 -10.50 -16.21 -6.54
N GLY A 46 -11.34 -15.16 -6.36
CA GLY A 46 -11.67 -14.60 -5.06
C GLY A 46 -10.76 -13.47 -4.59
N ALA A 47 -10.13 -12.74 -5.51
CA ALA A 47 -9.46 -11.48 -5.17
C ALA A 47 -10.46 -10.47 -4.57
N VAL A 48 -10.02 -9.69 -3.60
CA VAL A 48 -10.85 -8.63 -2.99
C VAL A 48 -10.79 -7.32 -3.76
N ALA A 49 -9.78 -7.15 -4.60
CA ALA A 49 -9.61 -6.03 -5.52
C ALA A 49 -8.57 -6.40 -6.58
N VAL A 50 -8.52 -5.64 -7.65
CA VAL A 50 -7.44 -5.68 -8.65
C VAL A 50 -6.69 -4.37 -8.70
N MET A 51 -5.39 -4.44 -9.07
CA MET A 51 -4.52 -3.30 -9.28
C MET A 51 -4.13 -3.24 -10.75
N ALA A 52 -4.63 -2.24 -11.47
CA ALA A 52 -4.33 -2.04 -12.88
C ALA A 52 -2.89 -1.54 -13.07
N LEU A 53 -2.10 -2.28 -13.87
CA LEU A 53 -0.71 -1.98 -14.22
C LEU A 53 -0.50 -2.03 -15.72
N GLU A 54 0.33 -1.14 -16.28
CA GLU A 54 0.76 -1.23 -17.68
C GLU A 54 1.56 -2.50 -17.94
N ARG A 55 2.42 -2.87 -17.00
CA ARG A 55 3.28 -4.06 -17.04
C ARG A 55 3.43 -4.61 -15.63
N VAL A 56 3.47 -5.92 -15.48
CA VAL A 56 3.77 -6.51 -14.17
C VAL A 56 5.18 -6.12 -13.70
N PRO A 57 5.42 -6.02 -12.38
CA PRO A 57 6.69 -5.53 -11.85
C PRO A 57 7.95 -6.24 -12.37
N ALA A 58 7.87 -7.54 -12.66
CA ALA A 58 8.96 -8.31 -13.26
C ALA A 58 9.36 -7.77 -14.65
N ASP A 59 8.39 -7.38 -15.47
CA ASP A 59 8.64 -6.83 -16.79
C ASP A 59 9.21 -5.41 -16.72
N ILE A 60 8.73 -4.58 -15.77
CA ILE A 60 9.31 -3.24 -15.51
C ILE A 60 10.79 -3.36 -15.17
N ARG A 61 11.16 -4.33 -14.30
CA ARG A 61 12.57 -4.56 -13.93
C ARG A 61 13.41 -5.04 -15.09
N ARG A 62 12.89 -5.97 -15.90
CA ARG A 62 13.62 -6.55 -17.05
C ARG A 62 13.84 -5.53 -18.16
N ASP A 63 12.81 -4.78 -18.50
CA ASP A 63 12.82 -3.92 -19.68
C ASP A 63 13.43 -2.55 -19.39
N GLY A 64 13.47 -2.13 -18.11
CA GLY A 64 13.99 -0.82 -17.70
C GLY A 64 13.17 0.34 -18.25
N GLY A 65 13.78 1.52 -18.24
CA GLY A 65 13.13 2.73 -18.74
C GLY A 65 12.19 3.39 -17.71
N VAL A 66 11.32 4.27 -18.20
CA VAL A 66 10.37 5.02 -17.35
C VAL A 66 9.06 4.26 -17.28
N ALA A 67 8.70 3.84 -16.06
CA ALA A 67 7.40 3.26 -15.77
C ALA A 67 6.41 4.36 -15.37
N ARG A 68 5.24 4.38 -15.99
CA ARG A 68 4.19 5.40 -15.82
C ARG A 68 2.85 4.76 -15.43
N MET A 69 1.87 5.63 -15.17
CA MET A 69 0.46 5.26 -15.07
C MET A 69 0.04 4.44 -16.30
N SER A 70 -0.81 3.45 -16.10
CA SER A 70 -1.41 2.66 -17.18
C SER A 70 -2.22 3.51 -18.14
N HIS A 71 -2.30 3.08 -19.42
CA HIS A 71 -3.13 3.78 -20.40
C HIS A 71 -4.61 3.78 -19.96
N PRO A 72 -5.34 4.91 -20.09
CA PRO A 72 -6.73 5.00 -19.70
C PRO A 72 -7.64 3.92 -20.29
N ASP A 73 -7.48 3.59 -21.59
CA ASP A 73 -8.32 2.56 -22.23
C ASP A 73 -8.15 1.17 -21.60
N MET A 74 -6.95 0.85 -21.13
CA MET A 74 -6.70 -0.41 -20.44
C MET A 74 -7.36 -0.43 -19.05
N ILE A 75 -7.26 0.67 -18.31
CA ILE A 75 -7.93 0.82 -17.01
C ILE A 75 -9.45 0.75 -17.20
N GLN A 76 -10.00 1.43 -18.23
CA GLN A 76 -11.43 1.37 -18.55
C GLN A 76 -11.87 -0.06 -18.88
N GLY A 77 -11.09 -0.80 -19.67
CA GLY A 77 -11.41 -2.20 -19.97
C GLY A 77 -11.45 -3.09 -18.74
N ILE A 78 -10.61 -2.81 -17.71
CA ILE A 78 -10.65 -3.52 -16.43
C ILE A 78 -11.88 -3.10 -15.61
N LEU A 79 -12.19 -1.81 -15.53
CA LEU A 79 -13.38 -1.30 -14.86
C LEU A 79 -14.68 -1.89 -15.45
N ASP A 80 -14.72 -2.07 -16.76
CA ASP A 80 -15.91 -2.58 -17.45
C ASP A 80 -16.11 -4.10 -17.28
N CYS A 81 -15.05 -4.85 -16.93
CA CYS A 81 -15.11 -6.33 -16.90
C CYS A 81 -15.17 -6.92 -15.49
N THR A 82 -14.99 -6.13 -14.43
CA THR A 82 -14.96 -6.64 -13.05
C THR A 82 -15.91 -5.90 -12.13
N SER A 83 -16.47 -6.60 -11.14
CA SER A 83 -17.36 -6.05 -10.12
C SER A 83 -16.66 -5.77 -8.79
N ILE A 84 -15.42 -6.26 -8.62
CA ILE A 84 -14.60 -5.97 -7.45
C ILE A 84 -13.87 -4.63 -7.63
N PRO A 85 -13.45 -3.97 -6.52
CA PRO A 85 -12.75 -2.69 -6.58
C PRO A 85 -11.53 -2.70 -7.50
N VAL A 86 -11.37 -1.64 -8.29
CA VAL A 86 -10.24 -1.43 -9.18
C VAL A 86 -9.34 -0.34 -8.62
N MET A 87 -8.09 -0.67 -8.37
CA MET A 87 -7.04 0.26 -8.01
C MET A 87 -6.14 0.52 -9.22
N ALA A 88 -5.50 1.69 -9.26
CA ALA A 88 -4.49 1.98 -10.26
C ALA A 88 -3.32 2.77 -9.69
N LYS A 89 -2.16 2.70 -10.33
CA LYS A 89 -0.93 3.33 -9.84
C LYS A 89 -0.68 4.69 -10.49
N ALA A 90 -0.40 5.69 -9.65
CA ALA A 90 0.18 6.96 -10.03
C ALA A 90 1.66 7.02 -9.62
N ARG A 91 2.48 7.73 -10.38
CA ARG A 91 3.87 8.02 -10.01
C ARG A 91 3.91 8.91 -8.77
N ILE A 92 4.88 8.67 -7.90
CA ILE A 92 5.11 9.53 -6.74
C ILE A 92 5.24 11.00 -7.20
N GLY A 93 4.44 11.88 -6.59
CA GLY A 93 4.43 13.32 -6.86
C GLY A 93 3.75 13.74 -8.18
N HIS A 94 3.03 12.86 -8.84
CA HIS A 94 2.36 13.18 -10.10
C HIS A 94 0.86 13.43 -9.93
N GLU A 95 0.51 14.63 -9.47
CA GLU A 95 -0.90 15.07 -9.27
C GLU A 95 -1.78 14.83 -10.51
N GLY A 96 -1.25 15.08 -11.72
CA GLY A 96 -2.02 14.92 -12.95
C GLY A 96 -2.46 13.49 -13.21
N GLU A 97 -1.59 12.48 -12.93
CA GLU A 97 -1.98 11.08 -13.04
C GLU A 97 -3.07 10.71 -12.02
N ALA A 98 -2.93 11.16 -10.77
CA ALA A 98 -3.93 10.88 -9.75
C ALA A 98 -5.29 11.52 -10.08
N ARG A 99 -5.33 12.73 -10.65
CA ARG A 99 -6.58 13.37 -11.09
C ARG A 99 -7.24 12.63 -12.26
N ILE A 100 -6.44 12.12 -13.20
CA ILE A 100 -6.97 11.28 -14.29
C ILE A 100 -7.61 10.02 -13.70
N LEU A 101 -6.93 9.33 -12.81
CA LEU A 101 -7.43 8.10 -12.17
C LEU A 101 -8.73 8.35 -11.39
N GLU A 102 -8.77 9.41 -10.58
CA GLU A 102 -10.00 9.81 -9.86
C GLU A 102 -11.14 10.09 -10.84
N SER A 103 -10.89 10.81 -11.94
CA SER A 103 -11.92 11.16 -12.94
C SER A 103 -12.43 9.95 -13.72
N MET A 104 -11.62 8.90 -13.85
CA MET A 104 -12.00 7.62 -14.46
C MET A 104 -12.88 6.77 -13.54
N GLY A 105 -12.94 7.09 -12.25
CA GLY A 105 -13.74 6.34 -11.28
C GLY A 105 -13.06 5.09 -10.73
N VAL A 106 -11.71 5.04 -10.71
CA VAL A 106 -11.03 3.99 -9.96
C VAL A 106 -11.34 4.13 -8.47
N ASP A 107 -11.37 3.01 -7.76
CA ASP A 107 -11.78 2.99 -6.36
C ASP A 107 -10.69 3.41 -5.39
N MET A 108 -9.41 3.20 -5.74
CA MET A 108 -8.24 3.63 -4.97
C MET A 108 -7.07 3.96 -5.90
N VAL A 109 -6.19 4.87 -5.46
CA VAL A 109 -4.92 5.19 -6.13
C VAL A 109 -3.74 4.71 -5.28
N ASP A 110 -2.81 3.97 -5.89
CA ASP A 110 -1.51 3.66 -5.27
C ASP A 110 -0.47 4.68 -5.77
N GLU A 111 -0.05 5.61 -4.91
CA GLU A 111 1.12 6.45 -5.16
C GLU A 111 2.37 5.60 -4.96
N SER A 112 2.94 5.14 -6.07
CA SER A 112 3.78 3.94 -6.08
C SER A 112 5.22 4.17 -6.50
N GLU A 113 6.14 3.67 -5.67
CA GLU A 113 7.57 3.58 -5.98
C GLU A 113 7.90 2.50 -7.03
N VAL A 114 6.97 1.64 -7.41
CA VAL A 114 7.15 0.69 -8.53
C VAL A 114 7.24 1.44 -9.84
N LEU A 115 6.55 2.57 -9.94
CA LEU A 115 6.66 3.50 -11.07
C LEU A 115 7.84 4.45 -10.87
N THR A 116 8.31 5.05 -11.95
CA THR A 116 9.38 6.05 -11.90
C THR A 116 8.85 7.34 -11.25
N PRO A 117 9.40 7.82 -10.13
CA PRO A 117 8.92 9.04 -9.49
C PRO A 117 8.93 10.24 -10.43
N ALA A 118 7.89 11.06 -10.38
CA ALA A 118 7.86 12.37 -11.03
C ALA A 118 8.50 13.42 -10.12
N ASP A 119 8.18 13.37 -8.82
CA ASP A 119 8.79 14.20 -7.80
C ASP A 119 9.00 13.37 -6.51
N PRO A 120 10.27 13.11 -6.13
CA PRO A 120 10.53 12.27 -4.96
C PRO A 120 10.29 12.99 -3.62
N PHE A 121 10.12 14.31 -3.61
CA PHE A 121 9.88 15.11 -2.41
C PHE A 121 8.43 15.59 -2.31
N PHE A 122 7.91 16.24 -3.37
CA PHE A 122 6.54 16.74 -3.40
C PHE A 122 5.58 15.60 -3.76
N HIS A 123 5.20 14.84 -2.74
CA HIS A 123 4.20 13.78 -2.87
C HIS A 123 2.81 14.35 -3.17
N ILE A 124 1.93 13.50 -3.70
CA ILE A 124 0.53 13.86 -3.94
C ILE A 124 -0.17 14.20 -2.62
N SER A 125 -0.91 15.31 -2.59
CA SER A 125 -1.76 15.70 -1.45
C SER A 125 -3.03 14.85 -1.42
N LYS A 126 -2.99 13.75 -0.71
CA LYS A 126 -4.08 12.75 -0.68
C LYS A 126 -5.35 13.25 -0.01
N LYS A 127 -5.23 14.34 0.78
CA LYS A 127 -6.37 15.01 1.44
C LYS A 127 -7.26 15.76 0.44
N ASP A 128 -6.72 16.09 -0.75
CA ASP A 128 -7.41 16.87 -1.78
C ASP A 128 -8.25 15.99 -2.75
N TYR A 129 -8.35 14.70 -2.49
CA TYR A 129 -9.08 13.73 -3.29
C TYR A 129 -10.25 13.12 -2.51
N ASP A 130 -11.27 12.68 -3.21
CA ASP A 130 -12.41 11.95 -2.63
C ASP A 130 -12.13 10.45 -2.47
N ILE A 131 -11.19 9.90 -3.24
CA ILE A 131 -10.83 8.49 -3.22
C ILE A 131 -9.67 8.19 -2.26
N PRO A 132 -9.60 6.96 -1.69
CA PRO A 132 -8.50 6.55 -0.82
C PRO A 132 -7.20 6.31 -1.58
N PHE A 133 -6.07 6.50 -0.87
CA PHE A 133 -4.74 6.24 -1.39
C PHE A 133 -4.05 5.10 -0.65
N VAL A 134 -3.30 4.30 -1.41
CA VAL A 134 -2.33 3.32 -0.94
C VAL A 134 -0.93 3.91 -1.06
N CYS A 135 -0.06 3.68 -0.08
CA CYS A 135 1.35 4.08 -0.14
C CYS A 135 2.25 2.99 0.42
N GLY A 136 3.46 2.90 -0.14
CA GLY A 136 4.51 2.04 0.39
C GLY A 136 5.21 2.65 1.59
N ALA A 137 5.60 1.79 2.56
CA ALA A 137 6.49 2.15 3.66
C ALA A 137 7.44 1.00 4.00
N THR A 138 8.62 1.34 4.46
CA THR A 138 9.66 0.39 4.87
C THR A 138 9.84 0.34 6.39
N GLU A 139 9.38 1.38 7.11
CA GLU A 139 9.55 1.58 8.54
C GLU A 139 8.38 2.42 9.09
N LEU A 140 8.24 2.48 10.42
CA LEU A 140 7.14 3.19 11.08
C LEU A 140 7.11 4.69 10.75
N GLY A 141 8.26 5.34 10.75
CA GLY A 141 8.32 6.79 10.48
C GLY A 141 7.87 7.13 9.06
N GLU A 142 8.20 6.31 8.07
CA GLU A 142 7.67 6.47 6.71
C GLU A 142 6.17 6.23 6.66
N ALA A 143 5.67 5.17 7.32
CA ALA A 143 4.24 4.89 7.41
C ALA A 143 3.47 6.05 8.04
N VAL A 144 3.97 6.61 9.14
CA VAL A 144 3.35 7.77 9.82
C VAL A 144 3.30 8.98 8.90
N ARG A 145 4.38 9.28 8.16
CA ARG A 145 4.38 10.38 7.18
C ARG A 145 3.32 10.17 6.09
N ARG A 146 3.21 8.95 5.53
CA ARG A 146 2.18 8.64 4.51
C ARG A 146 0.77 8.78 5.07
N ILE A 147 0.53 8.32 6.31
CA ILE A 147 -0.77 8.46 6.97
C ILE A 147 -1.09 9.94 7.23
N TRP A 148 -0.10 10.72 7.67
CA TRP A 148 -0.26 12.16 7.85
C TRP A 148 -0.61 12.89 6.54
N GLU A 149 -0.05 12.46 5.42
CA GLU A 149 -0.37 12.94 4.07
C GLU A 149 -1.76 12.50 3.58
N GLY A 150 -2.43 11.57 4.28
CA GLY A 150 -3.78 11.11 3.98
C GLY A 150 -3.86 9.71 3.37
N ALA A 151 -2.83 8.89 3.47
CA ALA A 151 -2.91 7.48 3.04
C ALA A 151 -3.93 6.71 3.88
N ALA A 152 -4.79 5.94 3.22
CA ALA A 152 -5.82 5.10 3.83
C ALA A 152 -5.40 3.63 3.96
N MET A 153 -4.34 3.24 3.26
CA MET A 153 -3.72 1.92 3.31
C MET A 153 -2.19 2.08 3.21
N ILE A 154 -1.48 1.33 4.03
CA ILE A 154 -0.02 1.17 3.91
C ILE A 154 0.27 -0.22 3.37
N ARG A 155 1.29 -0.34 2.52
CA ARG A 155 1.86 -1.61 2.11
C ARG A 155 3.37 -1.64 2.29
N THR A 156 3.94 -2.83 2.46
CA THR A 156 5.39 -2.97 2.37
C THR A 156 5.85 -2.59 0.95
N LYS A 157 7.05 -2.09 0.81
CA LYS A 157 7.63 -1.84 -0.53
C LYS A 157 8.12 -3.14 -1.16
N GLY A 158 8.79 -3.98 -0.37
CA GLY A 158 9.33 -5.24 -0.83
C GLY A 158 10.23 -5.10 -2.07
N GLU A 159 10.36 -6.19 -2.80
CA GLU A 159 11.01 -6.22 -4.12
C GLU A 159 10.05 -6.82 -5.15
N ALA A 160 9.11 -5.99 -5.62
CA ALA A 160 8.08 -6.43 -6.56
C ALA A 160 8.70 -7.07 -7.83
N GLY A 161 8.15 -8.21 -8.26
CA GLY A 161 8.56 -8.91 -9.47
C GLY A 161 9.81 -9.78 -9.36
N THR A 162 10.41 -9.95 -8.17
CA THR A 162 11.61 -10.78 -7.98
C THR A 162 11.32 -12.22 -7.52
N GLY A 163 10.11 -12.48 -7.01
CA GLY A 163 9.80 -13.74 -6.33
C GLY A 163 10.53 -13.91 -4.98
N ASN A 164 11.17 -12.84 -4.47
CA ASN A 164 11.91 -12.84 -3.21
C ASN A 164 11.18 -12.00 -2.18
N VAL A 165 10.60 -12.65 -1.17
CA VAL A 165 9.79 -12.02 -0.13
C VAL A 165 10.61 -11.37 1.00
N VAL A 166 11.93 -11.53 1.02
CA VAL A 166 12.81 -11.12 2.14
C VAL A 166 12.64 -9.64 2.51
N ALA A 167 12.61 -8.75 1.51
CA ALA A 167 12.46 -7.32 1.79
C ALA A 167 11.08 -7.00 2.39
N ALA A 168 10.00 -7.63 1.91
CA ALA A 168 8.66 -7.46 2.48
C ALA A 168 8.58 -7.96 3.93
N VAL A 169 9.18 -9.11 4.22
CA VAL A 169 9.32 -9.65 5.59
C VAL A 169 10.10 -8.69 6.48
N THR A 170 11.20 -8.14 5.99
CA THR A 170 12.02 -7.17 6.74
C THR A 170 11.22 -5.93 7.09
N HIS A 171 10.51 -5.34 6.13
CA HIS A 171 9.69 -4.14 6.36
C HIS A 171 8.55 -4.41 7.36
N ALA A 172 7.84 -5.54 7.21
CA ALA A 172 6.78 -5.92 8.14
C ALA A 172 7.29 -6.08 9.57
N ARG A 173 8.43 -6.76 9.74
CA ARG A 173 9.06 -6.95 11.07
C ARG A 173 9.59 -5.65 11.66
N LEU A 174 10.17 -4.78 10.83
CA LEU A 174 10.68 -3.48 11.29
C LEU A 174 9.55 -2.61 11.82
N ILE A 175 8.46 -2.48 11.05
CA ILE A 175 7.26 -1.72 11.48
C ILE A 175 6.70 -2.29 12.80
N ASP A 176 6.52 -3.61 12.89
CA ASP A 176 6.03 -4.27 14.11
C ASP A 176 6.96 -4.03 15.31
N GLN A 177 8.26 -4.14 15.12
CA GLN A 177 9.24 -3.90 16.18
C GLN A 177 9.24 -2.45 16.64
N GLU A 178 9.18 -1.48 15.73
CA GLU A 178 9.13 -0.05 16.04
C GLU A 178 7.82 0.33 16.75
N ILE A 179 6.68 -0.29 16.38
CA ILE A 179 5.41 -0.13 17.11
C ILE A 179 5.54 -0.63 18.56
N LYS A 180 6.15 -1.80 18.77
CA LYS A 180 6.40 -2.32 20.13
C LYS A 180 7.33 -1.42 20.95
N GLN A 181 8.35 -0.82 20.32
CA GLN A 181 9.20 0.18 20.97
C GLN A 181 8.39 1.43 21.33
N LEU A 182 7.55 1.93 20.42
CA LEU A 182 6.68 3.07 20.64
C LEU A 182 5.72 2.85 21.83
N GLN A 183 5.17 1.64 21.99
CA GLN A 183 4.30 1.29 23.10
C GLN A 183 5.00 1.37 24.46
N ALA A 184 6.31 1.25 24.52
CA ALA A 184 7.11 1.34 25.73
C ALA A 184 7.53 2.77 26.08
N LEU A 185 7.29 3.75 25.21
CA LEU A 185 7.67 5.15 25.45
C LEU A 185 6.65 5.88 26.34
N ASP A 186 7.17 6.83 27.09
CA ASP A 186 6.36 7.86 27.76
C ASP A 186 6.01 9.01 26.79
N ASP A 187 5.25 9.98 27.24
CA ASP A 187 4.80 11.11 26.42
C ASP A 187 5.97 11.92 25.84
N SER A 188 7.06 12.09 26.60
CA SER A 188 8.27 12.76 26.12
C SER A 188 8.95 11.98 25.00
N GLY A 189 8.96 10.64 25.08
CA GLY A 189 9.48 9.77 24.03
C GLY A 189 8.63 9.82 22.76
N ILE A 190 7.31 9.96 22.89
CA ILE A 190 6.40 10.17 21.74
C ILE A 190 6.70 11.51 21.06
N ASP A 191 6.85 12.60 21.84
CA ASP A 191 7.20 13.91 21.29
C ASP A 191 8.53 13.89 20.53
N GLN A 192 9.56 13.26 21.09
CA GLN A 192 10.85 13.10 20.42
C GLN A 192 10.73 12.29 19.14
N THR A 193 9.92 11.21 19.15
CA THR A 193 9.67 10.40 17.95
C THR A 193 8.97 11.22 16.87
N ALA A 194 8.00 12.04 17.23
CA ALA A 194 7.33 12.95 16.30
C ALA A 194 8.32 13.93 15.66
N GLU A 195 9.21 14.54 16.44
CA GLU A 195 10.27 15.43 15.94
C GLU A 195 11.18 14.71 14.94
N ILE A 196 11.65 13.49 15.25
CA ILE A 196 12.51 12.70 14.35
C ILE A 196 11.81 12.43 13.01
N ILE A 197 10.52 12.06 13.05
CA ILE A 197 9.73 11.78 11.84
C ILE A 197 9.56 13.05 10.99
N ILE A 198 9.31 14.17 11.62
CA ILE A 198 9.17 15.47 10.96
C ILE A 198 10.50 15.95 10.37
N ASP A 199 11.59 15.81 11.12
CA ASP A 199 12.92 16.18 10.66
C ASP A 199 13.36 15.39 9.41
N ARG A 200 12.79 14.23 9.21
CA ARG A 200 13.05 13.45 7.99
C ARG A 200 12.70 14.21 6.71
N TYR A 201 11.70 15.10 6.72
CA TYR A 201 11.39 15.94 5.57
C TYR A 201 12.55 16.89 5.20
N ARG A 202 13.30 17.41 6.18
CA ARG A 202 14.50 18.22 5.92
C ARG A 202 15.59 17.39 5.22
N VAL A 203 15.77 16.15 5.65
CA VAL A 203 16.73 15.21 5.02
C VAL A 203 16.30 14.91 3.59
N LEU A 204 15.00 14.62 3.37
CA LEU A 204 14.45 14.34 2.03
C LEU A 204 14.55 15.55 1.11
N ALA A 205 14.31 16.77 1.62
CA ALA A 205 14.49 18.01 0.87
C ALA A 205 15.94 18.18 0.38
N ASN A 206 16.91 17.90 1.25
CA ASN A 206 18.32 17.95 0.90
C ASN A 206 18.69 16.89 -0.16
N GLN A 207 18.16 15.68 -0.03
CA GLN A 207 18.36 14.61 -1.02
C GLN A 207 17.75 14.98 -2.39
N SER A 208 16.65 15.73 -2.39
CA SER A 208 15.99 16.27 -3.58
C SER A 208 16.65 17.56 -4.10
N LYS A 209 17.80 17.96 -3.52
CA LYS A 209 18.56 19.16 -3.89
C LYS A 209 17.78 20.47 -3.76
N LEU A 210 16.80 20.50 -2.88
CA LEU A 210 16.13 21.75 -2.49
C LEU A 210 17.10 22.66 -1.73
N PRO A 211 16.83 23.99 -1.63
CA PRO A 211 17.72 24.91 -0.91
C PRO A 211 18.06 24.39 0.50
N GLY A 212 19.32 24.53 0.94
CA GLY A 212 19.84 23.94 2.17
C GLY A 212 19.17 24.41 3.47
N ASN A 213 18.36 25.47 3.40
CA ASN A 213 17.53 25.99 4.50
C ASN A 213 16.03 25.69 4.32
N TYR A 214 15.67 24.72 3.47
CA TYR A 214 14.29 24.36 3.24
C TYR A 214 13.66 23.79 4.53
N GLN A 215 12.70 24.52 5.10
CA GLN A 215 12.07 24.26 6.39
C GLN A 215 10.59 23.87 6.25
N HIS A 216 10.20 23.38 5.10
CA HIS A 216 8.83 23.00 4.81
C HIS A 216 8.74 21.49 4.52
N THR A 217 7.55 20.94 4.74
CA THR A 217 7.14 19.68 4.14
C THR A 217 6.66 19.93 2.72
N PRO A 218 6.37 18.89 1.93
CA PRO A 218 5.68 19.05 0.66
C PRO A 218 4.36 19.80 0.74
N PHE A 219 3.71 19.83 1.91
CA PHE A 219 2.36 20.38 2.10
C PHE A 219 2.31 21.66 2.95
N GLY A 220 3.43 22.26 3.23
CA GLY A 220 3.50 23.51 3.98
C GLY A 220 4.58 23.58 5.05
N ALA A 221 4.49 24.58 5.91
CA ALA A 221 5.48 24.82 6.96
C ALA A 221 5.49 23.68 7.99
N ILE A 222 6.69 23.41 8.51
CA ILE A 222 6.86 22.62 9.73
C ILE A 222 6.48 23.53 10.91
N ASP A 223 5.33 23.29 11.49
CA ASP A 223 4.79 24.10 12.58
C ASP A 223 4.26 23.22 13.73
N THR A 224 3.76 23.87 14.77
CA THR A 224 3.18 23.19 15.94
C THR A 224 1.94 22.37 15.61
N LYS A 225 1.17 22.74 14.58
CA LYS A 225 0.00 21.98 14.12
C LYS A 225 0.43 20.64 13.53
N MET A 226 1.42 20.66 12.64
CA MET A 226 1.98 19.44 12.07
C MET A 226 2.53 18.52 13.17
N HIS A 227 3.26 19.08 14.13
CA HIS A 227 3.80 18.32 15.25
C HIS A 227 2.66 17.62 16.04
N SER A 228 1.59 18.35 16.35
CA SER A 228 0.42 17.79 17.03
C SER A 228 -0.24 16.70 16.21
N GLU A 229 -0.45 16.89 14.90
CA GLU A 229 -1.07 15.89 14.03
C GLU A 229 -0.23 14.59 13.92
N VAL A 230 1.08 14.71 13.82
CA VAL A 230 1.99 13.54 13.79
C VAL A 230 2.00 12.83 15.15
N ARG A 231 2.04 13.59 16.25
CA ARG A 231 1.93 13.06 17.60
C ARG A 231 0.62 12.29 17.81
N ASP A 232 -0.51 12.83 17.35
CA ASP A 232 -1.82 12.18 17.46
C ASP A 232 -1.85 10.83 16.73
N ILE A 233 -1.22 10.74 15.56
CA ILE A 233 -1.07 9.46 14.83
C ILE A 233 -0.22 8.47 15.65
N LEU A 234 0.89 8.92 16.25
CA LEU A 234 1.74 8.06 17.08
C LEU A 234 1.00 7.57 18.34
N GLU A 235 0.17 8.40 18.95
CA GLU A 235 -0.68 8.02 20.09
C GLU A 235 -1.73 6.98 19.67
N GLU A 236 -2.32 7.14 18.49
CA GLU A 236 -3.24 6.16 17.93
C GLU A 236 -2.53 4.82 17.70
N VAL A 237 -1.32 4.83 17.11
CA VAL A 237 -0.47 3.65 16.93
C VAL A 237 -0.10 3.00 18.26
N ARG A 238 0.36 3.80 19.25
CA ARG A 238 0.70 3.33 20.61
C ARG A 238 -0.47 2.60 21.28
N THR A 239 -1.64 3.21 21.20
CA THR A 239 -2.86 2.69 21.83
C THR A 239 -3.37 1.43 21.14
N MET A 240 -3.34 1.40 19.81
CA MET A 240 -3.82 0.27 19.01
C MET A 240 -2.83 -0.90 18.95
N GLY A 241 -1.54 -0.64 19.14
CA GLY A 241 -0.47 -1.62 18.91
C GLY A 241 -0.31 -2.00 17.43
N ARG A 242 -0.81 -1.15 16.54
CA ARG A 242 -0.74 -1.31 15.08
C ARG A 242 -0.94 0.04 14.38
N LEU A 243 -0.70 0.09 13.07
CA LEU A 243 -1.06 1.27 12.29
C LEU A 243 -2.58 1.51 12.29
N PRO A 244 -3.05 2.78 12.29
CA PRO A 244 -4.48 3.12 12.28
C PRO A 244 -5.16 2.92 10.92
N VAL A 245 -4.44 2.38 9.97
CA VAL A 245 -4.90 1.99 8.64
C VAL A 245 -4.53 0.54 8.38
N VAL A 246 -5.19 -0.11 7.41
CA VAL A 246 -4.82 -1.48 7.03
C VAL A 246 -3.43 -1.52 6.43
N THR A 247 -2.69 -2.58 6.75
CA THR A 247 -1.29 -2.75 6.35
C THR A 247 -1.13 -4.04 5.56
N PHE A 248 -0.88 -3.92 4.27
CA PHE A 248 -0.75 -5.04 3.35
C PHE A 248 0.71 -5.37 3.08
N SER A 249 1.00 -6.63 2.78
CA SER A 249 2.29 -7.02 2.25
C SER A 249 2.32 -6.90 0.74
N ALA A 250 3.37 -6.30 0.21
CA ALA A 250 3.63 -6.22 -1.22
C ALA A 250 5.11 -6.48 -1.52
N GLY A 251 5.37 -7.05 -2.69
CA GLY A 251 6.72 -7.25 -3.23
C GLY A 251 7.34 -8.61 -2.91
N GLY A 252 7.54 -9.42 -3.93
CA GLY A 252 8.25 -10.69 -3.86
C GLY A 252 7.40 -11.90 -3.47
N ILE A 253 6.10 -11.77 -3.24
CA ILE A 253 5.20 -12.89 -2.97
C ILE A 253 5.02 -13.69 -4.26
N ALA A 254 5.35 -14.98 -4.22
CA ALA A 254 5.31 -15.87 -5.37
C ALA A 254 4.55 -17.17 -5.09
N THR A 255 4.40 -17.56 -3.83
CA THR A 255 3.81 -18.85 -3.45
C THR A 255 2.74 -18.69 -2.37
N PRO A 256 1.82 -19.68 -2.20
CA PRO A 256 0.88 -19.73 -1.09
C PRO A 256 1.58 -19.69 0.28
N ALA A 257 2.77 -20.29 0.39
CA ALA A 257 3.57 -20.25 1.62
C ALA A 257 4.06 -18.84 1.96
N ASP A 258 4.47 -18.04 0.97
CA ASP A 258 4.83 -16.64 1.17
C ASP A 258 3.64 -15.83 1.66
N ALA A 259 2.46 -16.02 1.04
CA ALA A 259 1.21 -15.38 1.45
C ALA A 259 0.88 -15.68 2.92
N SER A 260 0.86 -16.95 3.28
CA SER A 260 0.63 -17.39 4.67
C SER A 260 1.67 -16.82 5.63
N GLN A 261 2.95 -16.77 5.23
CA GLN A 261 4.02 -16.18 6.04
C GLN A 261 3.75 -14.71 6.34
N MET A 262 3.32 -13.92 5.37
CA MET A 262 3.04 -12.51 5.57
C MET A 262 1.81 -12.28 6.46
N MET A 263 0.76 -13.08 6.29
CA MET A 263 -0.42 -13.03 7.17
C MET A 263 -0.07 -13.38 8.62
N ARG A 264 0.80 -14.37 8.85
CA ARG A 264 1.31 -14.71 10.19
C ARG A 264 2.19 -13.63 10.83
N LEU A 265 2.78 -12.75 10.03
CA LEU A 265 3.49 -11.57 10.50
C LEU A 265 2.56 -10.41 10.86
N GLY A 266 1.24 -10.60 10.79
CA GLY A 266 0.25 -9.62 11.18
C GLY A 266 -0.16 -8.66 10.07
N MET A 267 0.15 -8.99 8.80
CA MET A 267 -0.37 -8.20 7.67
C MET A 267 -1.87 -8.40 7.51
N ASP A 268 -2.56 -7.35 7.06
CA ASP A 268 -4.01 -7.34 6.86
C ASP A 268 -4.44 -7.93 5.51
N GLY A 269 -3.50 -8.27 4.66
CA GLY A 269 -3.71 -8.84 3.34
C GLY A 269 -2.43 -8.74 2.51
N ILE A 270 -2.51 -9.12 1.24
CA ILE A 270 -1.34 -9.16 0.35
C ILE A 270 -1.65 -8.55 -1.01
N PHE A 271 -0.59 -8.01 -1.64
CA PHE A 271 -0.54 -7.69 -3.07
C PHE A 271 0.30 -8.74 -3.79
N VAL A 272 -0.18 -9.23 -4.91
CA VAL A 272 0.57 -10.19 -5.73
C VAL A 272 0.24 -10.00 -7.21
N GLY A 273 1.25 -10.09 -8.06
CA GLY A 273 1.09 -9.92 -9.51
C GLY A 273 1.89 -10.97 -10.27
N SER A 274 3.20 -10.73 -10.44
CA SER A 274 4.07 -11.62 -11.23
C SER A 274 4.07 -13.07 -10.74
N GLY A 275 3.93 -13.31 -9.44
CA GLY A 275 3.88 -14.66 -8.87
C GLY A 275 2.67 -15.47 -9.36
N ILE A 276 1.56 -14.80 -9.69
CA ILE A 276 0.37 -15.42 -10.26
C ILE A 276 0.49 -15.47 -11.80
N PHE A 277 0.55 -14.31 -12.44
CA PHE A 277 0.34 -14.19 -13.88
C PHE A 277 1.55 -14.60 -14.74
N LYS A 278 2.69 -14.95 -14.12
CA LYS A 278 3.83 -15.60 -14.77
C LYS A 278 3.97 -17.08 -14.44
N SER A 279 3.05 -17.65 -13.65
CA SER A 279 2.99 -19.08 -13.40
C SER A 279 2.49 -19.85 -14.63
N GLU A 280 2.71 -21.16 -14.67
CA GLU A 280 2.20 -22.03 -15.75
C GLU A 280 0.66 -22.11 -15.75
N ASP A 281 0.03 -21.97 -14.58
CA ASP A 281 -1.44 -21.96 -14.41
C ASP A 281 -1.84 -20.80 -13.49
N PRO A 282 -2.09 -19.60 -14.03
CA PRO A 282 -2.44 -18.43 -13.23
C PRO A 282 -3.71 -18.60 -12.39
N LYS A 283 -4.73 -19.30 -12.88
CA LYS A 283 -5.98 -19.49 -12.15
C LYS A 283 -5.76 -20.36 -10.91
N THR A 284 -5.16 -21.53 -11.06
CA THR A 284 -4.85 -22.41 -9.93
C THR A 284 -3.93 -21.73 -8.91
N MET A 285 -2.94 -20.96 -9.38
CA MET A 285 -2.04 -20.21 -8.49
C MET A 285 -2.79 -19.11 -7.72
N ALA A 286 -3.67 -18.37 -8.39
CA ALA A 286 -4.49 -17.33 -7.77
C ALA A 286 -5.40 -17.91 -6.67
N GLU A 287 -6.15 -18.97 -6.98
CA GLU A 287 -7.01 -19.68 -6.02
C GLU A 287 -6.23 -20.17 -4.80
N ALA A 288 -5.06 -20.77 -5.01
CA ALA A 288 -4.22 -21.28 -3.93
C ALA A 288 -3.67 -20.15 -3.03
N ILE A 289 -3.26 -19.02 -3.60
CA ILE A 289 -2.80 -17.84 -2.84
C ILE A 289 -3.97 -17.22 -2.05
N VAL A 290 -5.17 -17.13 -2.62
CA VAL A 290 -6.37 -16.66 -1.91
C VAL A 290 -6.68 -17.57 -0.72
N LEU A 291 -6.71 -18.89 -0.93
CA LEU A 291 -6.94 -19.86 0.15
C LEU A 291 -5.87 -19.79 1.25
N ALA A 292 -4.59 -19.68 0.87
CA ALA A 292 -3.49 -19.56 1.82
C ALA A 292 -3.52 -18.24 2.61
N THR A 293 -4.03 -17.17 2.01
CA THR A 293 -4.24 -15.90 2.68
C THR A 293 -5.40 -15.98 3.67
N ALA A 294 -6.55 -16.49 3.24
CA ALA A 294 -7.74 -16.61 4.07
C ALA A 294 -7.58 -17.64 5.22
N HIS A 295 -6.79 -18.68 5.00
CA HIS A 295 -6.58 -19.79 5.94
C HIS A 295 -5.11 -19.95 6.33
N TYR A 296 -4.41 -18.84 6.53
CA TYR A 296 -2.97 -18.80 6.77
C TYR A 296 -2.50 -19.64 7.98
N ASP A 297 -3.37 -19.92 8.93
CA ASP A 297 -3.08 -20.80 10.08
C ASP A 297 -3.16 -22.30 9.76
N ALA A 298 -3.82 -22.66 8.66
CA ALA A 298 -4.01 -24.06 8.27
C ALA A 298 -2.92 -24.49 7.29
N VAL A 299 -1.95 -25.30 7.77
CA VAL A 299 -0.82 -25.79 6.96
C VAL A 299 -1.24 -26.47 5.67
N SER A 300 -2.41 -27.15 5.66
CA SER A 300 -2.94 -27.81 4.47
C SER A 300 -3.17 -26.88 3.26
N TYR A 301 -3.38 -25.58 3.48
CA TYR A 301 -3.57 -24.61 2.41
C TYR A 301 -2.26 -23.95 1.95
N THR A 302 -1.21 -23.99 2.77
CA THR A 302 0.05 -23.32 2.45
C THR A 302 0.92 -24.05 1.42
N HIS A 303 0.58 -25.26 1.06
CA HIS A 303 1.35 -26.10 0.11
C HIS A 303 0.53 -26.67 -1.05
N LEU A 304 -0.70 -26.18 -1.28
CA LEU A 304 -1.58 -26.65 -2.35
C LEU A 304 -0.95 -26.55 -3.75
N THR A 305 -0.04 -25.62 -3.92
CA THR A 305 0.68 -25.37 -5.18
C THR A 305 2.17 -25.23 -4.98
N LEU A 306 2.79 -26.01 -4.07
CA LEU A 306 4.24 -26.04 -4.00
C LEU A 306 4.78 -26.37 -5.39
N PRO A 307 5.55 -25.46 -6.03
CA PRO A 307 6.17 -25.79 -7.28
C PRO A 307 7.10 -26.97 -7.07
N THR A 308 6.83 -28.04 -7.81
CA THR A 308 7.79 -29.12 -7.91
C THR A 308 9.02 -28.56 -8.64
N ASN A 309 10.01 -28.08 -7.88
CA ASN A 309 11.38 -27.77 -8.32
C ASN A 309 11.51 -27.20 -9.76
N ARG A 310 10.81 -26.09 -10.08
CA ARG A 310 11.14 -25.31 -11.27
C ARG A 310 11.27 -23.85 -10.85
N GLU A 311 12.44 -23.33 -11.09
CA GLU A 311 12.84 -21.96 -10.82
C GLU A 311 11.91 -20.97 -11.53
N VAL A 312 11.53 -19.91 -10.79
CA VAL A 312 10.88 -18.72 -11.34
C VAL A 312 11.94 -17.88 -12.09
#